data_4d50540c8ef65c841f06f3965823f5ec
#
_entry.id   4d50540c8ef65c841f06f3965823f5ec
#
_cell.length_a   1.000
_cell.length_b   1.000
_cell.length_c   1.000
_cell.angle_alpha   90.00
_cell.angle_beta   90.00
_cell.angle_gamma   90.00
#
_symmetry.space_group_name_H-M   'P 1'
#
loop_
_entity.id
_entity.type
_entity.pdbx_description
1 polymer ?
#
loop_
_entity_poly.entity_id
_entity_poly.type
_entity_poly.pdbx_seq_one_letter_code
_entity_poly.pdbx_strand_id
1 'polypeptide(L)'
;MDKIINEIDINQFKYEFQNKNIIRINNFLKDDFAEVLFKDIIYEKNWTLATGIDQMKYEKSNDKKLENINKLQIKNVNNAFGNDRFTYIFYRSMNGIKMSYFEFTLRNILNSKSFIDLLNEITGLELSTLTTLFLSKYSSGNFLSPHSDKGNGSLAFVINLTKYWKPQYGGILHFMDEYRKEIINSYVPTFNTFLIFYIPKENGIPHFISHVSPNVKVSRYAITGWFN
;
A
#
# COMPACT_ATOMS: atom_id res chain seq x y z
N MET A 1 3.97 21.49 4.69
CA MET A 1 4.52 20.20 5.13
C MET A 1 4.48 20.10 6.65
N ASP A 2 5.11 20.96 7.38
CA ASP A 2 5.34 20.92 8.84
C ASP A 2 4.09 20.91 9.73
N LYS A 3 2.95 21.31 9.20
CA LYS A 3 1.65 21.22 9.90
C LYS A 3 1.03 19.82 9.91
N ILE A 4 1.50 18.93 9.04
CA ILE A 4 0.88 17.62 8.81
C ILE A 4 1.88 16.47 8.94
N ILE A 5 3.13 16.65 8.52
CA ILE A 5 4.20 15.67 8.63
C ILE A 5 5.09 16.04 9.81
N ASN A 6 5.51 15.06 10.58
CA ASN A 6 6.51 15.24 11.63
C ASN A 6 7.90 15.47 11.04
N GLU A 7 8.80 16.00 11.86
CA GLU A 7 10.21 16.13 11.48
C GLU A 7 10.82 14.77 11.17
N ILE A 8 11.60 14.70 10.10
CA ILE A 8 12.23 13.48 9.60
C ILE A 8 13.74 13.64 9.70
N ASP A 9 14.40 12.71 10.38
CA ASP A 9 15.87 12.65 10.41
C ASP A 9 16.39 12.16 9.06
N ILE A 10 16.72 13.12 8.19
CA ILE A 10 17.19 12.87 6.82
C ILE A 10 18.45 12.01 6.83
N ASN A 11 19.42 12.31 7.71
CA ASN A 11 20.70 11.62 7.72
C ASN A 11 20.55 10.14 8.11
N GLN A 12 19.74 9.87 9.13
CA GLN A 12 19.42 8.49 9.53
C GLN A 12 18.79 7.73 8.37
N PHE A 13 17.71 8.27 7.78
CA PHE A 13 16.96 7.55 6.75
C PHE A 13 17.70 7.44 5.42
N LYS A 14 18.54 8.41 5.09
CA LYS A 14 19.46 8.32 3.94
C LYS A 14 20.42 7.15 4.10
N TYR A 15 21.05 7.01 5.26
CA TYR A 15 21.96 5.90 5.55
C TYR A 15 21.21 4.54 5.49
N GLU A 16 20.02 4.46 6.09
CA GLU A 16 19.20 3.23 6.06
C GLU A 16 18.77 2.86 4.63
N PHE A 17 18.33 3.85 3.83
CA PHE A 17 17.88 3.61 2.47
C PHE A 17 19.01 3.15 1.55
N GLN A 18 20.18 3.75 1.65
CA GLN A 18 21.37 3.35 0.89
C GLN A 18 21.77 1.88 1.14
N ASN A 19 21.54 1.38 2.35
CA ASN A 19 21.89 0.01 2.71
C ASN A 19 20.81 -1.02 2.39
N LYS A 20 19.54 -0.64 2.40
CA LYS A 20 18.41 -1.58 2.35
C LYS A 20 17.47 -1.38 1.17
N ASN A 21 17.51 -0.22 0.51
CA ASN A 21 16.53 0.22 -0.49
C ASN A 21 15.07 0.24 0.04
N ILE A 22 14.88 0.11 1.34
CA ILE A 22 13.59 0.08 2.04
C ILE A 22 13.77 0.77 3.38
N ILE A 23 12.91 1.72 3.71
CA ILE A 23 12.85 2.32 5.05
C ILE A 23 11.41 2.43 5.54
N ARG A 24 11.25 2.42 6.86
CA ARG A 24 10.00 2.68 7.53
C ARG A 24 10.15 3.82 8.53
N ILE A 25 9.42 4.90 8.30
CA ILE A 25 9.36 6.07 9.18
C ILE A 25 8.14 5.89 10.09
N ASN A 26 8.36 5.82 11.40
CA ASN A 26 7.29 5.76 12.39
C ASN A 26 6.80 7.18 12.72
N ASN A 27 5.55 7.30 13.17
CA ASN A 27 4.92 8.59 13.52
C ASN A 27 5.09 9.62 12.40
N PHE A 28 4.82 9.21 11.17
CA PHE A 28 5.05 10.03 9.97
C PHE A 28 4.20 11.29 9.94
N LEU A 29 2.90 11.14 10.18
CA LEU A 29 1.96 12.27 10.22
C LEU A 29 1.86 12.81 11.65
N LYS A 30 1.50 14.08 11.78
CA LYS A 30 1.05 14.63 13.06
C LYS A 30 -0.15 13.83 13.56
N ASP A 31 -0.18 13.53 14.86
CA ASP A 31 -1.16 12.61 15.45
C ASP A 31 -2.60 13.02 15.15
N ASP A 32 -2.92 14.30 15.31
CA ASP A 32 -4.27 14.81 15.02
C ASP A 32 -4.67 14.58 13.56
N PHE A 33 -3.75 14.79 12.63
CA PHE A 33 -4.03 14.56 11.21
C PHE A 33 -4.16 13.08 10.90
N ALA A 34 -3.29 12.23 11.46
CA ALA A 34 -3.36 10.78 11.28
C ALA A 34 -4.69 10.21 11.82
N GLU A 35 -5.17 10.73 12.97
CA GLU A 35 -6.44 10.34 13.58
C GLU A 35 -7.64 10.72 12.72
N VAL A 36 -7.67 11.94 12.21
CA VAL A 36 -8.77 12.41 11.36
C VAL A 36 -8.76 11.65 10.02
N LEU A 37 -7.59 11.47 9.42
CA LEU A 37 -7.44 10.71 8.19
C LEU A 37 -7.87 9.23 8.36
N PHE A 38 -7.52 8.61 9.48
CA PHE A 38 -8.00 7.26 9.80
C PHE A 38 -9.52 7.19 9.90
N LYS A 39 -10.16 8.13 10.62
CA LYS A 39 -11.63 8.19 10.72
C LYS A 39 -12.28 8.38 9.36
N ASP A 40 -11.71 9.22 8.54
CA ASP A 40 -12.17 9.49 7.18
C ASP A 40 -12.14 8.21 6.32
N ILE A 41 -11.03 7.47 6.36
CA ILE A 41 -10.84 6.24 5.59
C ILE A 41 -11.77 5.11 6.05
N ILE A 42 -11.97 4.91 7.34
CA ILE A 42 -12.85 3.83 7.82
C ILE A 42 -14.32 4.07 7.47
N TYR A 43 -14.72 5.33 7.30
CA TYR A 43 -16.07 5.71 6.87
C TYR A 43 -16.20 5.86 5.34
N GLU A 44 -15.13 5.66 4.58
CA GLU A 44 -15.19 5.63 3.12
C GLU A 44 -16.21 4.58 2.65
N LYS A 45 -17.16 5.01 1.85
CA LYS A 45 -18.27 4.16 1.37
C LYS A 45 -18.05 3.57 -0.01
N ASN A 46 -17.07 4.10 -0.74
CA ASN A 46 -16.84 3.78 -2.15
C ASN A 46 -15.73 2.74 -2.35
N TRP A 47 -15.71 1.73 -1.48
CA TRP A 47 -14.78 0.62 -1.63
C TRP A 47 -15.18 -0.27 -2.79
N THR A 48 -14.26 -0.47 -3.72
CA THR A 48 -14.41 -1.40 -4.83
C THR A 48 -13.57 -2.63 -4.59
N LEU A 49 -14.16 -3.81 -4.74
CA LEU A 49 -13.41 -5.07 -4.69
C LEU A 49 -12.50 -5.15 -5.92
N ALA A 50 -11.21 -5.10 -5.69
CA ALA A 50 -10.18 -5.31 -6.69
C ALA A 50 -9.74 -6.77 -6.63
N THR A 51 -9.87 -7.48 -7.73
CA THR A 51 -9.39 -8.85 -7.91
C THR A 51 -8.65 -8.96 -9.21
N GLY A 52 -7.69 -9.86 -9.31
CA GLY A 52 -6.98 -10.08 -10.55
C GLY A 52 -6.26 -11.42 -10.59
N ILE A 53 -6.01 -11.88 -11.79
CA ILE A 53 -5.21 -13.06 -12.13
C ILE A 53 -4.25 -12.63 -13.23
N ASP A 54 -2.95 -12.68 -12.98
CA ASP A 54 -1.91 -12.19 -13.87
C ASP A 54 -2.16 -10.73 -14.30
N GLN A 55 -2.29 -10.46 -15.58
CA GLN A 55 -2.57 -9.12 -16.10
C GLN A 55 -4.07 -8.78 -16.19
N MET A 56 -4.95 -9.78 -15.95
CA MET A 56 -6.40 -9.56 -16.00
C MET A 56 -6.87 -8.87 -14.74
N LYS A 57 -7.36 -7.65 -14.86
CA LYS A 57 -7.95 -6.86 -13.78
C LYS A 57 -9.46 -6.96 -13.85
N TYR A 58 -10.08 -7.30 -12.74
CA TYR A 58 -11.53 -7.28 -12.57
C TYR A 58 -11.89 -6.17 -11.58
N GLU A 59 -12.37 -5.04 -12.10
CA GLU A 59 -12.91 -3.94 -11.29
C GLU A 59 -14.43 -3.97 -11.39
N LYS A 60 -15.12 -3.72 -10.28
CA LYS A 60 -16.58 -3.76 -10.28
C LYS A 60 -17.27 -2.67 -9.49
N SER A 61 -18.44 -2.28 -10.04
CA SER A 61 -19.43 -1.38 -9.47
C SER A 61 -20.40 -2.09 -8.51
N ASN A 62 -21.06 -1.31 -7.64
CA ASN A 62 -21.98 -1.73 -6.55
C ASN A 62 -23.33 -2.32 -6.97
N ASP A 63 -23.46 -3.07 -8.06
CA ASP A 63 -24.73 -3.61 -8.53
C ASP A 63 -25.02 -5.01 -7.94
N LYS A 64 -26.23 -5.24 -7.39
CA LYS A 64 -26.65 -6.48 -6.72
C LYS A 64 -26.59 -7.75 -7.60
N LYS A 65 -26.66 -7.63 -8.93
CA LYS A 65 -26.41 -8.75 -9.85
C LYS A 65 -24.99 -9.30 -9.76
N LEU A 66 -24.10 -8.59 -9.10
CA LEU A 66 -22.66 -8.84 -9.03
C LEU A 66 -22.21 -9.71 -7.84
N GLU A 67 -23.08 -10.00 -6.84
CA GLU A 67 -22.68 -10.87 -5.71
C GLU A 67 -22.27 -12.29 -6.17
N ASN A 68 -22.98 -12.86 -7.13
CA ASN A 68 -22.66 -14.20 -7.65
C ASN A 68 -21.39 -14.18 -8.52
N ILE A 69 -21.18 -13.11 -9.28
CA ILE A 69 -19.97 -12.94 -10.07
C ILE A 69 -18.76 -12.72 -9.15
N ASN A 70 -18.93 -11.98 -8.05
CA ASN A 70 -17.88 -11.79 -7.05
C ASN A 70 -17.46 -13.13 -6.40
N LYS A 71 -18.40 -13.99 -6.06
CA LYS A 71 -18.10 -15.33 -5.51
C LYS A 71 -17.32 -16.20 -6.49
N LEU A 72 -17.72 -16.20 -7.77
CA LEU A 72 -17.02 -16.95 -8.81
C LEU A 72 -15.61 -16.40 -9.05
N GLN A 73 -15.45 -15.08 -9.08
CA GLN A 73 -14.15 -14.46 -9.22
C GLN A 73 -13.22 -14.77 -8.06
N ILE A 74 -13.71 -14.67 -6.81
CA ILE A 74 -12.94 -15.04 -5.63
C ILE A 74 -12.50 -16.50 -5.69
N LYS A 75 -13.40 -17.41 -6.11
CA LYS A 75 -13.06 -18.83 -6.32
C LYS A 75 -11.97 -19.01 -7.37
N ASN A 76 -12.08 -18.31 -8.50
CA ASN A 76 -11.08 -18.39 -9.58
C ASN A 76 -9.72 -17.84 -9.14
N VAL A 77 -9.70 -16.72 -8.40
CA VAL A 77 -8.47 -16.15 -7.83
C VAL A 77 -7.81 -17.11 -6.85
N ASN A 78 -8.58 -17.73 -5.95
CA ASN A 78 -8.04 -18.71 -4.99
C ASN A 78 -7.50 -19.96 -5.69
N ASN A 79 -8.17 -20.45 -6.73
CA ASN A 79 -7.65 -21.56 -7.54
C ASN A 79 -6.35 -21.18 -8.27
N ALA A 80 -6.28 -19.97 -8.84
CA ALA A 80 -5.09 -19.48 -9.52
C ALA A 80 -3.92 -19.28 -8.54
N PHE A 81 -4.20 -18.80 -7.30
CA PHE A 81 -3.21 -18.72 -6.24
C PHE A 81 -2.59 -20.08 -5.90
N GLY A 82 -3.43 -21.13 -5.78
CA GLY A 82 -2.94 -22.50 -5.55
C GLY A 82 -2.13 -23.10 -6.71
N ASN A 83 -2.10 -22.44 -7.87
CA ASN A 83 -1.29 -22.79 -9.03
C ASN A 83 -0.17 -21.76 -9.30
N ASP A 84 0.32 -21.09 -8.28
CA ASP A 84 1.45 -20.14 -8.29
C ASP A 84 1.32 -18.97 -9.28
N ARG A 85 0.07 -18.62 -9.66
CA ARG A 85 -0.19 -17.46 -10.53
C ARG A 85 -0.25 -16.19 -9.72
N PHE A 86 0.14 -15.07 -10.31
CA PHE A 86 -0.06 -13.77 -9.68
C PHE A 86 -1.54 -13.48 -9.49
N THR A 87 -1.95 -13.24 -8.25
CA THR A 87 -3.35 -13.04 -7.87
C THR A 87 -3.49 -12.06 -6.72
N TYR A 88 -4.64 -11.40 -6.64
CA TYR A 88 -4.97 -10.54 -5.50
C TYR A 88 -6.47 -10.45 -5.25
N ILE A 89 -6.81 -10.20 -4.00
CA ILE A 89 -8.15 -9.84 -3.53
C ILE A 89 -7.98 -8.79 -2.44
N PHE A 90 -8.41 -7.57 -2.67
CA PHE A 90 -8.51 -6.51 -1.66
C PHE A 90 -9.50 -5.45 -2.10
N TYR A 91 -9.81 -4.48 -1.25
CA TYR A 91 -10.64 -3.35 -1.62
C TYR A 91 -9.77 -2.10 -1.84
N ARG A 92 -10.12 -1.30 -2.81
CA ARG A 92 -9.48 -0.02 -3.06
C ARG A 92 -10.51 1.09 -3.29
N SER A 93 -10.11 2.35 -3.07
CA SER A 93 -10.91 3.48 -3.51
C SER A 93 -10.94 3.54 -5.04
N MET A 94 -12.08 3.95 -5.59
CA MET A 94 -12.23 4.09 -7.05
C MET A 94 -11.53 5.36 -7.54
N ASN A 95 -10.80 5.25 -8.64
CA ASN A 95 -10.30 6.41 -9.36
C ASN A 95 -11.49 7.26 -9.87
N GLY A 96 -11.44 8.58 -9.66
CA GLY A 96 -12.45 9.51 -10.14
C GLY A 96 -13.64 9.76 -9.20
N ILE A 97 -13.73 9.08 -8.05
CA ILE A 97 -14.65 9.44 -6.98
C ILE A 97 -14.07 10.61 -6.19
N LYS A 98 -14.93 11.46 -5.68
CA LYS A 98 -14.58 12.64 -4.89
C LYS A 98 -13.73 12.24 -3.69
N MET A 99 -12.45 12.57 -3.72
CA MET A 99 -11.56 12.44 -2.58
C MET A 99 -12.10 13.24 -1.39
N SER A 100 -11.86 12.76 -0.19
CA SER A 100 -12.10 13.56 1.00
C SER A 100 -11.16 14.76 1.04
N TYR A 101 -11.50 15.75 1.87
CA TYR A 101 -10.62 16.90 2.11
C TYR A 101 -9.24 16.47 2.63
N PHE A 102 -9.19 15.49 3.52
CA PHE A 102 -7.95 15.02 4.14
C PHE A 102 -7.09 14.20 3.18
N GLU A 103 -7.72 13.35 2.36
CA GLU A 103 -7.03 12.61 1.30
C GLU A 103 -6.45 13.57 0.25
N PHE A 104 -7.24 14.55 -0.19
CA PHE A 104 -6.79 15.59 -1.12
C PHE A 104 -5.63 16.40 -0.55
N THR A 105 -5.72 16.80 0.73
CA THR A 105 -4.67 17.56 1.41
C THR A 105 -3.37 16.76 1.49
N LEU A 106 -3.45 15.47 1.89
CA LEU A 106 -2.29 14.60 1.93
C LEU A 106 -1.67 14.43 0.54
N ARG A 107 -2.50 14.18 -0.49
CA ARG A 107 -2.03 14.06 -1.87
C ARG A 107 -1.25 15.29 -2.33
N ASN A 108 -1.76 16.48 -2.05
CA ASN A 108 -1.09 17.73 -2.43
C ASN A 108 0.26 17.90 -1.71
N ILE A 109 0.34 17.50 -0.43
CA ILE A 109 1.58 17.55 0.33
C ILE A 109 2.58 16.56 -0.23
N LEU A 110 2.19 15.30 -0.45
CA LEU A 110 3.06 14.28 -1.02
C LEU A 110 3.55 14.62 -2.44
N ASN A 111 2.75 15.37 -3.20
CA ASN A 111 3.14 15.84 -4.54
C ASN A 111 3.79 17.24 -4.54
N SER A 112 4.03 17.83 -3.38
CA SER A 112 4.69 19.14 -3.30
C SER A 112 6.19 19.01 -3.61
N LYS A 113 6.74 20.06 -4.20
CA LYS A 113 8.18 20.12 -4.49
C LYS A 113 9.03 19.86 -3.24
N SER A 114 8.66 20.46 -2.10
CA SER A 114 9.39 20.30 -0.84
C SER A 114 9.40 18.87 -0.32
N PHE A 115 8.32 18.10 -0.52
CA PHE A 115 8.27 16.70 -0.11
C PHE A 115 9.03 15.79 -1.09
N ILE A 116 8.93 16.08 -2.37
CA ILE A 116 9.69 15.35 -3.41
C ILE A 116 11.19 15.61 -3.24
N ASP A 117 11.62 16.84 -2.99
CA ASP A 117 13.02 17.18 -2.71
C ASP A 117 13.54 16.44 -1.46
N LEU A 118 12.72 16.35 -0.40
CA LEU A 118 13.03 15.56 0.79
C LEU A 118 13.24 14.07 0.46
N LEU A 119 12.34 13.48 -0.34
CA LEU A 119 12.49 12.09 -0.77
C LEU A 119 13.75 11.89 -1.62
N ASN A 120 14.04 12.83 -2.53
CA ASN A 120 15.26 12.79 -3.34
C ASN A 120 16.52 12.84 -2.48
N GLU A 121 16.54 13.69 -1.44
CA GLU A 121 17.66 13.77 -0.51
C GLU A 121 17.86 12.47 0.30
N ILE A 122 16.77 11.84 0.74
CA ILE A 122 16.82 10.58 1.49
C ILE A 122 17.23 9.42 0.58
N THR A 123 16.63 9.33 -0.62
CA THR A 123 16.76 8.14 -1.48
C THR A 123 17.92 8.22 -2.47
N GLY A 124 18.36 9.43 -2.82
CA GLY A 124 19.28 9.66 -3.93
C GLY A 124 18.67 9.46 -5.31
N LEU A 125 17.35 9.35 -5.40
CA LEU A 125 16.61 9.23 -6.67
C LEU A 125 16.33 10.63 -7.25
N GLU A 126 15.93 10.66 -8.52
CA GLU A 126 15.50 11.89 -9.23
C GLU A 126 13.97 11.85 -9.43
N LEU A 127 13.23 11.85 -8.32
CA LEU A 127 11.77 11.85 -8.35
C LEU A 127 11.24 13.24 -8.75
N SER A 128 10.16 13.28 -9.51
CA SER A 128 9.56 14.52 -10.01
C SER A 128 8.07 14.67 -9.66
N THR A 129 7.36 13.56 -9.48
CA THR A 129 5.91 13.60 -9.28
C THR A 129 5.36 12.36 -8.57
N LEU A 130 4.26 12.56 -7.87
CA LEU A 130 3.40 11.49 -7.37
C LEU A 130 2.51 10.99 -8.52
N THR A 131 2.79 9.80 -9.04
CA THR A 131 2.05 9.25 -10.19
C THR A 131 0.71 8.68 -9.80
N THR A 132 0.65 7.97 -8.70
CA THR A 132 -0.57 7.28 -8.24
C THR A 132 -0.70 7.34 -6.72
N LEU A 133 -1.93 7.50 -6.25
CA LEU A 133 -2.32 7.35 -4.85
C LEU A 133 -3.72 6.76 -4.78
N PHE A 134 -3.92 5.74 -3.98
CA PHE A 134 -5.23 5.15 -3.69
C PHE A 134 -5.30 4.60 -2.26
N LEU A 135 -6.51 4.53 -1.73
CA LEU A 135 -6.78 3.85 -0.46
C LEU A 135 -6.86 2.35 -0.68
N SER A 136 -6.28 1.56 0.20
CA SER A 136 -6.39 0.11 0.20
C SER A 136 -6.96 -0.40 1.53
N LYS A 137 -7.79 -1.45 1.44
CA LYS A 137 -8.42 -2.12 2.58
C LYS A 137 -8.30 -3.62 2.39
N TYR A 138 -7.73 -4.28 3.38
CA TYR A 138 -7.62 -5.74 3.44
C TYR A 138 -8.47 -6.26 4.59
N SER A 139 -9.50 -6.99 4.27
CA SER A 139 -10.39 -7.69 5.20
C SER A 139 -10.04 -9.18 5.27
N SER A 140 -10.68 -9.94 6.15
CA SER A 140 -10.51 -11.39 6.26
C SER A 140 -10.46 -12.10 4.90
N GLY A 141 -9.41 -12.89 4.66
CA GLY A 141 -9.16 -13.61 3.40
C GLY A 141 -8.57 -12.78 2.27
N ASN A 142 -8.40 -11.45 2.44
CA ASN A 142 -7.77 -10.61 1.43
C ASN A 142 -6.25 -10.75 1.45
N PHE A 143 -5.64 -10.62 0.29
CA PHE A 143 -4.19 -10.77 0.08
C PHE A 143 -3.75 -10.13 -1.23
N LEU A 144 -2.43 -10.05 -1.42
CA LEU A 144 -1.78 -9.70 -2.67
C LEU A 144 -0.56 -10.63 -2.83
N SER A 145 -0.59 -11.52 -3.81
CA SER A 145 0.47 -12.53 -3.99
C SER A 145 1.80 -11.94 -4.46
N PRO A 146 2.91 -12.70 -4.45
CA PRO A 146 4.22 -12.21 -4.82
C PRO A 146 4.26 -11.56 -6.21
N HIS A 147 4.70 -10.32 -6.25
CA HIS A 147 4.83 -9.50 -7.46
C HIS A 147 5.97 -8.50 -7.31
N SER A 148 6.25 -7.76 -8.36
CA SER A 148 7.07 -6.56 -8.33
C SER A 148 6.27 -5.39 -8.90
N ASP A 149 6.55 -4.19 -8.43
CA ASP A 149 5.89 -2.95 -8.90
C ASP A 149 6.53 -2.39 -10.16
N LYS A 150 7.29 -3.19 -10.90
CA LYS A 150 7.98 -2.77 -12.12
C LYS A 150 7.04 -2.03 -13.08
N GLY A 151 7.44 -0.83 -13.49
CA GLY A 151 6.68 0.00 -14.43
C GLY A 151 5.65 0.93 -13.77
N ASN A 152 5.43 0.89 -12.45
CA ASN A 152 4.52 1.80 -11.77
C ASN A 152 5.17 3.13 -11.35
N GLY A 153 6.49 3.16 -11.20
CA GLY A 153 7.28 4.31 -10.79
C GLY A 153 8.68 3.90 -10.36
N SER A 154 9.44 4.83 -9.78
CA SER A 154 10.79 4.59 -9.26
C SER A 154 10.83 4.33 -7.76
N LEU A 155 9.82 4.81 -7.01
CA LEU A 155 9.69 4.64 -5.57
C LEU A 155 8.24 4.30 -5.21
N ALA A 156 8.01 3.20 -4.52
CA ALA A 156 6.71 2.85 -3.96
C ALA A 156 6.60 3.35 -2.52
N PHE A 157 5.37 3.63 -2.07
CA PHE A 157 5.10 3.94 -0.68
C PHE A 157 3.81 3.31 -0.15
N VAL A 158 3.80 3.11 1.17
CA VAL A 158 2.62 2.67 1.94
C VAL A 158 2.54 3.49 3.23
N ILE A 159 1.46 4.26 3.42
CA ILE A 159 1.13 4.88 4.70
C ILE A 159 0.12 3.96 5.39
N ASN A 160 0.54 3.30 6.47
CA ASN A 160 -0.33 2.42 7.24
C ASN A 160 -1.16 3.23 8.25
N LEU A 161 -2.46 3.04 8.22
CA LEU A 161 -3.43 3.75 9.05
C LEU A 161 -4.33 2.79 9.84
N THR A 162 -3.83 1.61 10.18
CA THR A 162 -4.58 0.61 10.94
C THR A 162 -4.20 0.62 12.41
N LYS A 163 -5.14 0.96 13.27
CA LYS A 163 -4.94 0.91 14.72
C LYS A 163 -5.05 -0.52 15.25
N TYR A 164 -4.25 -0.83 16.27
CA TYR A 164 -4.32 -2.08 17.05
C TYR A 164 -4.15 -3.36 16.21
N TRP A 165 -3.50 -3.27 15.05
CA TRP A 165 -3.22 -4.45 14.24
C TRP A 165 -2.22 -5.36 14.93
N LYS A 166 -2.51 -6.66 14.95
CA LYS A 166 -1.64 -7.66 15.58
C LYS A 166 -0.96 -8.52 14.49
N PRO A 167 0.31 -8.91 14.68
CA PRO A 167 1.03 -9.72 13.68
C PRO A 167 0.29 -11.01 13.29
N GLN A 168 -0.36 -11.69 14.23
CA GLN A 168 -1.12 -12.91 13.97
C GLN A 168 -2.36 -12.72 13.09
N TYR A 169 -2.76 -11.48 12.82
CA TYR A 169 -3.88 -11.20 11.90
C TYR A 169 -3.46 -11.36 10.43
N GLY A 170 -2.17 -11.51 10.14
CA GLY A 170 -1.67 -11.50 8.76
C GLY A 170 -1.74 -10.11 8.14
N GLY A 171 -1.95 -10.00 6.83
CA GLY A 171 -1.95 -8.72 6.14
C GLY A 171 -0.60 -7.99 6.21
N ILE A 172 0.47 -8.72 6.44
CA ILE A 172 1.84 -8.22 6.59
C ILE A 172 2.46 -8.04 5.22
N LEU A 173 3.17 -6.95 5.01
CA LEU A 173 3.98 -6.74 3.81
C LEU A 173 5.32 -7.47 3.99
N HIS A 174 5.57 -8.43 3.13
CA HIS A 174 6.80 -9.22 3.09
C HIS A 174 7.59 -8.90 1.82
N PHE A 175 8.89 -8.74 1.96
CA PHE A 175 9.83 -8.66 0.86
C PHE A 175 10.59 -9.98 0.74
N MET A 176 10.82 -10.43 -0.49
CA MET A 176 11.44 -11.71 -0.79
C MET A 176 12.79 -11.52 -1.47
N ASP A 177 13.58 -12.58 -1.45
CA ASP A 177 14.77 -12.69 -2.30
C ASP A 177 14.37 -12.66 -3.79
N GLU A 178 15.34 -12.46 -4.68
CA GLU A 178 15.12 -12.41 -6.13
C GLU A 178 14.51 -13.69 -6.69
N TYR A 179 14.77 -14.85 -6.05
CA TYR A 179 14.26 -16.15 -6.44
C TYR A 179 12.86 -16.45 -5.88
N ARG A 180 12.29 -15.56 -5.08
CA ARG A 180 10.99 -15.69 -4.40
C ARG A 180 10.88 -16.93 -3.49
N LYS A 181 12.00 -17.33 -2.88
CA LYS A 181 12.08 -18.51 -2.01
C LYS A 181 12.08 -18.16 -0.54
N GLU A 182 12.70 -17.03 -0.18
CA GLU A 182 12.87 -16.63 1.21
C GLU A 182 12.29 -15.24 1.46
N ILE A 183 11.74 -15.05 2.66
CA ILE A 183 11.32 -13.73 3.14
C ILE A 183 12.53 -13.07 3.78
N ILE A 184 12.97 -11.94 3.23
CA ILE A 184 14.12 -11.19 3.72
C ILE A 184 13.72 -10.08 4.71
N ASN A 185 12.51 -9.52 4.56
CA ASN A 185 11.97 -8.49 5.46
C ASN A 185 10.46 -8.61 5.60
N SER A 186 9.95 -8.18 6.76
CA SER A 186 8.52 -8.20 7.06
C SER A 186 8.10 -6.94 7.81
N TYR A 187 7.02 -6.30 7.38
CA TYR A 187 6.52 -5.05 7.97
C TYR A 187 5.06 -5.20 8.39
N VAL A 188 4.85 -5.29 9.70
CA VAL A 188 3.51 -5.22 10.28
C VAL A 188 2.93 -3.83 10.00
N PRO A 189 1.66 -3.71 9.56
CA PRO A 189 1.03 -2.42 9.23
C PRO A 189 0.69 -1.62 10.50
N THR A 190 1.70 -1.10 11.16
CA THR A 190 1.58 -0.29 12.37
C THR A 190 1.01 1.08 12.01
N PHE A 191 0.09 1.59 12.86
CA PHE A 191 -0.55 2.90 12.67
C PHE A 191 0.48 4.03 12.53
N ASN A 192 0.18 4.95 11.61
CA ASN A 192 0.96 6.16 11.34
C ASN A 192 2.41 5.86 10.96
N THR A 193 2.62 4.84 10.14
CA THR A 193 3.94 4.53 9.56
C THR A 193 3.96 4.80 8.07
N PHE A 194 5.05 5.37 7.59
CA PHE A 194 5.33 5.58 6.17
C PHE A 194 6.47 4.65 5.76
N LEU A 195 6.18 3.70 4.91
CA LEU A 195 7.16 2.78 4.34
C LEU A 195 7.38 3.15 2.90
N ILE A 196 8.63 3.31 2.49
CA ILE A 196 9.03 3.51 1.10
C ILE A 196 10.05 2.45 0.69
N PHE A 197 10.01 2.07 -0.59
CA PHE A 197 10.98 1.14 -1.17
C PHE A 197 11.24 1.45 -2.63
N TYR A 198 12.50 1.21 -3.03
CA TYR A 198 12.95 1.41 -4.39
C TYR A 198 12.35 0.40 -5.35
N ILE A 199 12.05 0.82 -6.57
CA ILE A 199 11.60 -0.04 -7.67
C ILE A 199 12.68 -0.03 -8.76
N PRO A 200 13.56 -1.04 -8.80
CA PRO A 200 14.55 -1.17 -9.86
C PRO A 200 13.91 -1.28 -11.25
N LYS A 201 14.51 -0.64 -12.24
CA LYS A 201 14.00 -0.63 -13.63
C LYS A 201 13.97 -2.03 -14.24
N GLU A 202 14.95 -2.86 -13.94
CA GLU A 202 15.10 -4.18 -14.57
C GLU A 202 14.38 -5.28 -13.79
N ASN A 203 14.71 -5.46 -12.51
CA ASN A 203 14.13 -6.47 -11.63
C ASN A 203 13.57 -5.79 -10.40
N GLY A 204 12.26 -5.60 -10.35
CA GLY A 204 11.62 -5.06 -9.14
C GLY A 204 11.84 -5.99 -7.93
N ILE A 205 11.86 -5.44 -6.71
CA ILE A 205 11.97 -6.23 -5.48
C ILE A 205 10.68 -7.04 -5.30
N PRO A 206 10.75 -8.38 -5.29
CA PRO A 206 9.56 -9.20 -5.09
C PRO A 206 8.98 -8.99 -3.69
N HIS A 207 7.68 -8.73 -3.62
CA HIS A 207 7.00 -8.54 -2.34
C HIS A 207 5.54 -8.98 -2.43
N PHE A 208 4.93 -9.20 -1.28
CA PHE A 208 3.54 -9.62 -1.19
C PHE A 208 2.90 -9.14 0.12
N ILE A 209 1.56 -9.15 0.16
CA ILE A 209 0.80 -8.97 1.39
C ILE A 209 0.15 -10.30 1.74
N SER A 210 0.55 -10.87 2.89
CA SER A 210 0.01 -12.14 3.36
C SER A 210 -1.50 -12.08 3.59
N HIS A 211 -2.16 -13.21 3.52
CA HIS A 211 -3.60 -13.30 3.79
C HIS A 211 -3.93 -12.72 5.17
N VAL A 212 -4.97 -11.90 5.22
CA VAL A 212 -5.61 -11.58 6.49
C VAL A 212 -6.30 -12.84 6.99
N SER A 213 -5.97 -13.26 8.21
CA SER A 213 -6.46 -14.52 8.78
C SER A 213 -7.99 -14.59 8.79
N PRO A 214 -8.56 -15.77 8.60
CA PRO A 214 -10.01 -15.99 8.78
C PRO A 214 -10.47 -15.52 10.15
N ASN A 215 -11.71 -15.00 10.23
CA ASN A 215 -12.33 -14.53 11.47
C ASN A 215 -11.73 -13.25 12.09
N VAL A 216 -10.76 -12.60 11.47
CA VAL A 216 -10.35 -11.24 11.86
C VAL A 216 -11.47 -10.28 11.49
N LYS A 217 -12.05 -9.62 12.49
CA LYS A 217 -13.21 -8.72 12.32
C LYS A 217 -12.85 -7.29 11.94
N VAL A 218 -11.58 -6.93 12.05
CA VAL A 218 -11.05 -5.62 11.68
C VAL A 218 -10.38 -5.69 10.31
N SER A 219 -10.30 -4.56 9.62
CA SER A 219 -9.61 -4.47 8.34
C SER A 219 -8.31 -3.69 8.46
N ARG A 220 -7.32 -4.06 7.66
CA ARG A 220 -6.12 -3.26 7.45
C ARG A 220 -6.43 -2.15 6.46
N TYR A 221 -6.07 -0.92 6.81
CA TYR A 221 -6.22 0.27 5.96
C TYR A 221 -4.85 0.88 5.68
N ALA A 222 -4.63 1.27 4.43
CA ALA A 222 -3.42 1.97 4.05
C ALA A 222 -3.69 2.91 2.86
N ILE A 223 -2.81 3.90 2.69
CA ILE A 223 -2.68 4.69 1.47
C ILE A 223 -1.46 4.19 0.74
N THR A 224 -1.61 3.84 -0.52
CA THR A 224 -0.56 3.24 -1.34
C THR A 224 -0.37 4.07 -2.60
N GLY A 225 0.85 4.15 -3.11
CA GLY A 225 1.13 4.86 -4.35
C GLY A 225 2.58 4.78 -4.78
N TRP A 226 2.88 5.55 -5.84
CA TRP A 226 4.20 5.57 -6.47
C TRP A 226 4.62 6.98 -6.86
N PHE A 227 5.93 7.21 -6.78
CA PHE A 227 6.61 8.40 -7.31
C PHE A 227 7.47 8.01 -8.51
N ASN A 228 7.59 8.96 -9.45
CA ASN A 228 8.45 8.85 -10.64
C ASN A 228 9.24 10.14 -10.87
#